data_a16f7c3af6a6bd3c369fb6a25c22974f
#
_entry.id   a16f7c3af6a6bd3c369fb6a25c22974f
#
_cell.length_a   1.000
_cell.length_b   1.000
_cell.length_c   1.000
_cell.angle_alpha   90.00
_cell.angle_beta   90.00
_cell.angle_gamma   90.00
#
_symmetry.space_group_name_H-M   'P 1'
#
loop_
_entity.id
_entity.type
_entity.pdbx_description
1 polymer ?
#
loop_
_entity_poly.entity_id
_entity_poly.type
_entity_poly.pdbx_seq_one_letter_code
_entity_poly.pdbx_strand_id
1 'polypeptide(L)'
;MRNLEDMKKSDNIMSSDAKEGTENIPDIDKVISELVNYASENELIEADDKIFIVNRLLDIFEKNGLAEDSEIIKNSGVQELNNTRPIADILSDCLKIAVDNGLIEDTQLNRDLFDTKVMGAVTPMPSVVRKHFKELYNNNPKLATDYFYELNKACNYIRCDRIEKDQKWKYNSEYGIIDITINLSKPEKDPKDIIKQGKFAASGYPKCLLCKENEGYAGNLSHPARQNLRVIPLELSGEKYYMQYSPYVYYNEHCIVFNDKHIPMKINKSTFKKLIEFTDMFPHYTLGSNADLPIVGGSILSHDHFQGGAYEFPMARAEYVYTFK
;
A
#
# COMPACT_ATOMS: atom_id res chain seq x y z
N MET A 1 70.42 -1.95 -19.50
CA MET A 1 70.06 -3.35 -19.88
C MET A 1 69.77 -4.08 -18.57
N ARG A 2 68.54 -4.20 -18.20
CA ARG A 2 68.07 -5.08 -17.12
C ARG A 2 67.16 -6.12 -17.75
N ASN A 3 67.41 -7.35 -17.40
CA ASN A 3 66.96 -8.56 -18.09
C ASN A 3 65.45 -8.77 -18.08
N LEU A 4 64.96 -9.29 -19.20
CA LEU A 4 63.59 -9.71 -19.53
C LEU A 4 63.15 -11.00 -18.85
N GLU A 5 63.86 -11.50 -17.84
CA GLU A 5 63.55 -12.76 -17.16
C GLU A 5 62.81 -12.63 -15.82
N ASP A 6 62.64 -11.41 -15.28
CA ASP A 6 61.94 -11.17 -14.02
C ASP A 6 60.42 -10.82 -14.17
N MET A 7 59.90 -10.85 -15.39
CA MET A 7 58.47 -10.58 -15.67
C MET A 7 57.60 -11.83 -15.88
N LYS A 8 58.11 -13.01 -15.63
CA LYS A 8 57.30 -14.27 -15.82
C LYS A 8 57.01 -15.05 -14.55
N LYS A 9 57.09 -14.43 -13.37
CA LYS A 9 56.76 -15.08 -12.09
C LYS A 9 55.67 -14.44 -11.24
N SER A 10 54.86 -13.53 -11.78
CA SER A 10 53.73 -12.93 -11.05
C SER A 10 52.35 -13.26 -11.59
N ASP A 11 52.18 -14.14 -12.58
CA ASP A 11 50.87 -14.47 -13.19
C ASP A 11 50.32 -15.85 -12.77
N ASN A 12 50.60 -16.30 -11.57
CA ASN A 12 50.07 -17.58 -11.12
C ASN A 12 49.63 -17.62 -9.65
N ILE A 13 48.94 -16.55 -9.16
CA ILE A 13 48.17 -16.61 -7.91
C ILE A 13 47.02 -15.62 -8.05
N MET A 14 45.96 -15.99 -8.78
CA MET A 14 44.59 -15.47 -8.64
C MET A 14 43.62 -16.28 -9.51
N SER A 15 43.38 -17.49 -9.13
CA SER A 15 42.21 -18.24 -9.60
C SER A 15 41.85 -19.28 -8.55
N SER A 16 41.23 -18.85 -7.48
CA SER A 16 40.35 -19.71 -6.67
C SER A 16 39.60 -18.80 -5.70
N ASP A 17 38.28 -19.04 -5.69
CA ASP A 17 37.30 -18.53 -4.74
C ASP A 17 36.54 -17.25 -5.09
N ALA A 18 36.01 -17.14 -6.30
CA ALA A 18 34.68 -16.61 -6.48
C ALA A 18 33.67 -17.76 -6.35
N LYS A 19 33.43 -18.24 -5.15
CA LYS A 19 32.11 -18.86 -4.85
C LYS A 19 31.12 -17.71 -4.80
N GLU A 20 30.52 -17.39 -5.95
CA GLU A 20 29.20 -16.78 -5.99
C GLU A 20 28.32 -17.67 -5.12
N GLY A 21 27.90 -17.15 -3.96
CA GLY A 21 26.87 -17.75 -3.16
C GLY A 21 25.63 -17.80 -4.05
N THR A 22 25.29 -18.96 -4.55
CA THR A 22 23.95 -19.22 -5.10
C THR A 22 23.02 -19.02 -3.92
N GLU A 23 22.51 -17.79 -3.77
CA GLU A 23 21.40 -17.55 -2.87
C GLU A 23 20.29 -18.49 -3.26
N ASN A 24 19.90 -19.37 -2.33
CA ASN A 24 18.91 -20.39 -2.55
C ASN A 24 17.59 -19.72 -2.96
N ILE A 25 17.08 -20.00 -4.17
CA ILE A 25 15.77 -19.51 -4.62
C ILE A 25 14.72 -20.14 -3.70
N PRO A 26 13.81 -19.35 -3.10
CA PRO A 26 12.76 -19.90 -2.26
C PRO A 26 11.89 -20.89 -3.03
N ASP A 27 11.40 -21.92 -2.35
CA ASP A 27 10.46 -22.87 -2.92
C ASP A 27 9.10 -22.19 -3.12
N ILE A 28 8.63 -22.14 -4.36
CA ILE A 28 7.39 -21.48 -4.75
C ILE A 28 6.15 -22.10 -4.08
N ASP A 29 6.11 -23.42 -3.89
CA ASP A 29 4.97 -24.08 -3.25
C ASP A 29 4.89 -23.72 -1.76
N LYS A 30 6.05 -23.62 -1.11
CA LYS A 30 6.15 -23.16 0.26
C LYS A 30 5.70 -21.71 0.39
N VAL A 31 6.14 -20.82 -0.51
CA VAL A 31 5.78 -19.40 -0.48
C VAL A 31 4.28 -19.19 -0.73
N ILE A 32 3.68 -19.94 -1.67
CA ILE A 32 2.22 -19.94 -1.90
C ILE A 32 1.49 -20.41 -0.63
N SER A 33 1.97 -21.49 0.02
CA SER A 33 1.39 -21.99 1.27
C SER A 33 1.44 -20.95 2.39
N GLU A 34 2.61 -20.32 2.60
CA GLU A 34 2.78 -19.25 3.59
C GLU A 34 1.87 -18.07 3.33
N LEU A 35 1.70 -17.65 2.07
CA LEU A 35 0.82 -16.53 1.69
C LEU A 35 -0.66 -16.86 1.93
N VAL A 36 -1.11 -18.08 1.60
CA VAL A 36 -2.49 -18.53 1.84
C VAL A 36 -2.77 -18.63 3.34
N ASN A 37 -1.82 -19.13 4.13
CA ASN A 37 -1.94 -19.18 5.59
C ASN A 37 -2.00 -17.78 6.19
N TYR A 38 -1.09 -16.89 5.77
CA TYR A 38 -1.13 -15.48 6.16
C TYR A 38 -2.49 -14.85 5.87
N ALA A 39 -3.03 -15.04 4.66
CA ALA A 39 -4.31 -14.47 4.26
C ALA A 39 -5.47 -15.02 5.10
N SER A 40 -5.42 -16.31 5.45
CA SER A 40 -6.43 -16.94 6.33
C SER A 40 -6.36 -16.44 7.76
N GLU A 41 -5.16 -16.33 8.34
CA GLU A 41 -4.96 -15.85 9.72
C GLU A 41 -5.32 -14.36 9.90
N ASN A 42 -5.17 -13.57 8.83
CA ASN A 42 -5.55 -12.16 8.81
C ASN A 42 -6.97 -11.90 8.27
N GLU A 43 -7.81 -12.94 8.20
CA GLU A 43 -9.22 -12.86 7.77
C GLU A 43 -9.40 -12.19 6.38
N LEU A 44 -8.39 -12.30 5.49
CA LEU A 44 -8.46 -11.82 4.12
C LEU A 44 -9.25 -12.78 3.22
N ILE A 45 -9.23 -14.07 3.53
CA ILE A 45 -9.91 -15.12 2.78
C ILE A 45 -10.64 -16.08 3.72
N GLU A 46 -11.78 -16.59 3.28
CA GLU A 46 -12.50 -17.66 3.97
C GLU A 46 -11.88 -19.03 3.68
N ALA A 47 -12.19 -20.01 4.51
CA ALA A 47 -11.67 -21.37 4.36
C ALA A 47 -12.05 -21.97 2.98
N ASP A 48 -13.25 -21.70 2.49
CA ASP A 48 -13.77 -22.18 1.21
C ASP A 48 -13.07 -21.55 0.00
N ASP A 49 -12.41 -20.39 0.18
CA ASP A 49 -11.72 -19.68 -0.90
C ASP A 49 -10.28 -20.19 -1.13
N LYS A 50 -9.71 -20.97 -0.22
CA LYS A 50 -8.28 -21.36 -0.25
C LYS A 50 -7.86 -21.97 -1.58
N ILE A 51 -8.61 -22.95 -2.09
CA ILE A 51 -8.28 -23.62 -3.37
C ILE A 51 -8.32 -22.64 -4.54
N PHE A 52 -9.33 -21.77 -4.56
CA PHE A 52 -9.44 -20.73 -5.60
C PHE A 52 -8.26 -19.77 -5.57
N ILE A 53 -7.84 -19.34 -4.38
CA ILE A 53 -6.68 -18.45 -4.20
C ILE A 53 -5.38 -19.13 -4.61
N VAL A 54 -5.16 -20.40 -4.21
CA VAL A 54 -4.00 -21.19 -4.65
C VAL A 54 -3.91 -21.21 -6.18
N ASN A 55 -5.01 -21.52 -6.87
CA ASN A 55 -5.03 -21.57 -8.33
C ASN A 55 -4.76 -20.20 -8.96
N ARG A 56 -5.23 -19.11 -8.37
CA ARG A 56 -4.89 -17.75 -8.81
C ARG A 56 -3.42 -17.40 -8.61
N LEU A 57 -2.81 -17.85 -7.50
CA LEU A 57 -1.39 -17.64 -7.25
C LEU A 57 -0.54 -18.47 -8.22
N LEU A 58 -0.92 -19.71 -8.50
CA LEU A 58 -0.26 -20.54 -9.53
C LEU A 58 -0.27 -19.83 -10.91
N ASP A 59 -1.41 -19.25 -11.32
CA ASP A 59 -1.51 -18.47 -12.55
C ASP A 59 -0.58 -17.24 -12.53
N ILE A 60 -0.51 -16.51 -11.41
CA ILE A 60 0.36 -15.33 -11.25
C ILE A 60 1.84 -15.70 -11.40
N PHE A 61 2.25 -16.87 -10.88
CA PHE A 61 3.60 -17.38 -10.97
C PHE A 61 3.86 -18.23 -12.22
N GLU A 62 2.89 -18.32 -13.15
CA GLU A 62 2.96 -19.14 -14.39
C GLU A 62 3.33 -20.61 -14.12
N LYS A 63 2.86 -21.13 -12.98
CA LYS A 63 3.10 -22.51 -12.55
C LYS A 63 1.89 -23.41 -12.86
N ASN A 64 2.12 -24.58 -13.49
CA ASN A 64 1.05 -25.48 -13.91
C ASN A 64 0.37 -26.26 -12.78
N GLY A 65 0.94 -26.30 -11.59
CA GLY A 65 0.39 -27.02 -10.43
C GLY A 65 1.34 -27.06 -9.26
N LEU A 66 0.90 -27.63 -8.15
CA LEU A 66 1.69 -27.89 -6.95
C LEU A 66 2.41 -29.22 -7.06
N ALA A 67 3.56 -29.37 -6.39
CA ALA A 67 4.22 -30.65 -6.22
C ALA A 67 3.33 -31.61 -5.39
N GLU A 68 3.39 -32.94 -5.66
CA GLU A 68 2.58 -33.95 -4.96
C GLU A 68 2.83 -33.98 -3.44
N ASP A 69 4.02 -33.58 -3.01
CA ASP A 69 4.42 -33.49 -1.61
C ASP A 69 4.14 -32.12 -0.96
N SER A 70 3.55 -31.19 -1.70
CA SER A 70 3.17 -29.87 -1.18
C SER A 70 2.32 -29.95 0.07
N GLU A 71 2.64 -29.15 1.08
CA GLU A 71 1.87 -29.07 2.33
C GLU A 71 0.42 -28.65 2.11
N ILE A 72 0.14 -27.85 1.06
CA ILE A 72 -1.22 -27.45 0.68
C ILE A 72 -2.08 -28.68 0.31
N ILE A 73 -1.49 -29.67 -0.40
CA ILE A 73 -2.18 -30.88 -0.80
C ILE A 73 -2.33 -31.85 0.39
N LYS A 74 -1.29 -31.98 1.21
CA LYS A 74 -1.30 -32.89 2.37
C LYS A 74 -2.20 -32.41 3.50
N ASN A 75 -2.31 -31.11 3.69
CA ASN A 75 -3.05 -30.48 4.76
C ASN A 75 -4.38 -29.92 4.23
N SER A 76 -5.27 -30.80 3.73
CA SER A 76 -6.69 -30.45 3.47
C SER A 76 -7.47 -30.10 4.75
N GLY A 77 -6.80 -30.02 5.90
CA GLY A 77 -7.29 -29.56 7.18
C GLY A 77 -6.26 -28.66 7.85
N VAL A 78 -6.71 -27.49 8.25
CA VAL A 78 -6.03 -26.42 8.98
C VAL A 78 -5.03 -26.97 10.00
N GLN A 79 -3.72 -26.96 9.70
CA GLN A 79 -2.74 -26.82 10.75
C GLN A 79 -2.59 -25.33 11.03
N GLU A 80 -2.99 -24.91 12.21
CA GLU A 80 -2.62 -23.60 12.75
C GLU A 80 -1.08 -23.55 12.83
N LEU A 81 -0.46 -23.00 11.80
CA LEU A 81 0.94 -22.58 11.90
C LEU A 81 0.97 -21.33 12.77
N ASN A 82 1.09 -21.54 14.09
CA ASN A 82 1.28 -20.48 15.09
C ASN A 82 2.63 -19.77 14.84
N ASN A 83 2.79 -19.05 13.76
CA ASN A 83 3.84 -18.04 13.53
C ASN A 83 3.94 -17.70 12.03
N THR A 84 2.99 -16.99 11.47
CA THR A 84 3.16 -16.48 10.11
C THR A 84 4.25 -15.43 10.09
N ARG A 85 5.12 -15.54 9.09
CA ARG A 85 6.16 -14.54 8.80
C ARG A 85 5.51 -13.20 8.45
N PRO A 86 6.20 -12.07 8.68
CA PRO A 86 5.74 -10.76 8.21
C PRO A 86 5.45 -10.79 6.70
N ILE A 87 4.38 -10.12 6.28
CA ILE A 87 3.99 -10.10 4.85
C ILE A 87 5.09 -9.55 3.95
N ALA A 88 5.87 -8.61 4.44
CA ALA A 88 7.01 -8.03 3.70
C ALA A 88 8.05 -9.11 3.33
N ASP A 89 8.32 -10.06 4.23
CA ASP A 89 9.28 -11.15 4.01
C ASP A 89 8.73 -12.16 3.00
N ILE A 90 7.44 -12.54 3.12
CA ILE A 90 6.77 -13.44 2.17
C ILE A 90 6.78 -12.83 0.77
N LEU A 91 6.45 -11.53 0.66
CA LEU A 91 6.47 -10.81 -0.62
C LEU A 91 7.89 -10.63 -1.17
N SER A 92 8.90 -10.50 -0.32
CA SER A 92 10.30 -10.49 -0.76
C SER A 92 10.68 -11.79 -1.45
N ASP A 93 10.25 -12.94 -0.90
CA ASP A 93 10.46 -14.26 -1.53
C ASP A 93 9.66 -14.38 -2.84
N CYS A 94 8.41 -13.91 -2.89
CA CYS A 94 7.62 -13.84 -4.12
C CYS A 94 8.34 -13.06 -5.22
N LEU A 95 8.90 -11.89 -4.87
CA LEU A 95 9.64 -11.04 -5.80
C LEU A 95 10.94 -11.67 -6.27
N LYS A 96 11.67 -12.36 -5.37
CA LYS A 96 12.88 -13.11 -5.73
C LYS A 96 12.55 -14.20 -6.74
N ILE A 97 11.53 -15.01 -6.48
CA ILE A 97 11.05 -16.05 -7.40
C ILE A 97 10.67 -15.44 -8.76
N ALA A 98 9.95 -14.33 -8.77
CA ALA A 98 9.49 -13.69 -10.00
C ALA A 98 10.65 -13.14 -10.86
N VAL A 99 11.67 -12.56 -10.24
CA VAL A 99 12.88 -12.08 -10.93
C VAL A 99 13.73 -13.25 -11.44
N ASP A 100 14.01 -14.25 -10.59
CA ASP A 100 14.88 -15.38 -10.94
C ASP A 100 14.27 -16.27 -12.05
N ASN A 101 12.93 -16.38 -12.09
CA ASN A 101 12.21 -17.07 -13.15
C ASN A 101 11.94 -16.19 -14.40
N GLY A 102 12.38 -14.92 -14.41
CA GLY A 102 12.20 -14.02 -15.54
C GLY A 102 10.77 -13.55 -15.77
N LEU A 103 9.87 -13.68 -14.77
CA LEU A 103 8.48 -13.20 -14.85
C LEU A 103 8.41 -11.66 -14.86
N ILE A 104 9.38 -11.02 -14.21
CA ILE A 104 9.51 -9.56 -14.18
C ILE A 104 10.97 -9.13 -14.34
N GLU A 105 11.20 -7.95 -14.94
CA GLU A 105 12.50 -7.27 -14.86
C GLU A 105 12.74 -6.78 -13.42
N ASP A 106 13.98 -6.86 -12.93
CA ASP A 106 14.37 -6.37 -11.62
C ASP A 106 14.45 -4.85 -11.56
N THR A 107 13.29 -4.21 -11.51
CA THR A 107 13.12 -2.77 -11.29
C THR A 107 12.14 -2.53 -10.15
N GLN A 108 12.31 -1.42 -9.40
CA GLN A 108 11.39 -1.09 -8.29
C GLN A 108 9.93 -1.02 -8.76
N LEU A 109 9.69 -0.49 -9.96
CA LEU A 109 8.36 -0.40 -10.53
C LEU A 109 7.74 -1.78 -10.78
N ASN A 110 8.47 -2.70 -11.41
CA ASN A 110 7.97 -4.04 -11.69
C ASN A 110 7.77 -4.84 -10.39
N ARG A 111 8.64 -4.66 -9.39
CA ARG A 111 8.48 -5.21 -8.05
C ARG A 111 7.18 -4.71 -7.41
N ASP A 112 6.89 -3.38 -7.45
CA ASP A 112 5.66 -2.80 -6.89
C ASP A 112 4.40 -3.21 -7.65
N LEU A 113 4.47 -3.45 -8.96
CA LEU A 113 3.36 -3.98 -9.76
C LEU A 113 3.09 -5.45 -9.41
N PHE A 114 4.15 -6.25 -9.27
CA PHE A 114 4.01 -7.68 -9.03
C PHE A 114 3.55 -7.99 -7.59
N ASP A 115 4.14 -7.38 -6.58
CA ASP A 115 3.72 -7.59 -5.19
C ASP A 115 2.25 -7.17 -4.97
N THR A 116 1.83 -6.07 -5.62
CA THR A 116 0.44 -5.63 -5.57
C THR A 116 -0.48 -6.60 -6.33
N LYS A 117 -0.02 -7.23 -7.42
CA LYS A 117 -0.75 -8.29 -8.14
C LYS A 117 -0.95 -9.53 -7.24
N VAL A 118 0.11 -9.96 -6.55
CA VAL A 118 0.07 -11.08 -5.59
C VAL A 118 -0.91 -10.78 -4.46
N MET A 119 -0.78 -9.61 -3.81
CA MET A 119 -1.70 -9.20 -2.74
C MET A 119 -3.14 -9.02 -3.21
N GLY A 120 -3.33 -8.57 -4.46
CA GLY A 120 -4.66 -8.45 -5.08
C GLY A 120 -5.39 -9.79 -5.19
N ALA A 121 -4.67 -10.89 -5.29
CA ALA A 121 -5.27 -12.23 -5.33
C ALA A 121 -5.88 -12.65 -4.00
N VAL A 122 -5.28 -12.23 -2.88
CA VAL A 122 -5.72 -12.57 -1.51
C VAL A 122 -6.55 -11.47 -0.84
N THR A 123 -6.69 -10.29 -1.45
CA THR A 123 -7.48 -9.20 -0.90
C THR A 123 -8.98 -9.45 -1.10
N PRO A 124 -9.83 -9.37 -0.07
CA PRO A 124 -11.26 -9.63 -0.17
C PRO A 124 -11.93 -8.77 -1.25
N MET A 125 -13.02 -9.26 -1.85
CA MET A 125 -13.79 -8.50 -2.84
C MET A 125 -14.37 -7.22 -2.24
N PRO A 126 -14.50 -6.12 -3.01
CA PRO A 126 -15.08 -4.86 -2.52
C PRO A 126 -16.45 -5.01 -1.87
N SER A 127 -17.29 -5.91 -2.38
CA SER A 127 -18.63 -6.18 -1.83
C SER A 127 -18.57 -6.79 -0.43
N VAL A 128 -17.62 -7.70 -0.18
CA VAL A 128 -17.38 -8.33 1.14
C VAL A 128 -16.94 -7.27 2.14
N VAL A 129 -15.91 -6.49 1.78
CA VAL A 129 -15.36 -5.43 2.64
C VAL A 129 -16.42 -4.40 3.01
N ARG A 130 -17.21 -3.93 2.02
CA ARG A 130 -18.26 -2.92 2.25
C ARG A 130 -19.41 -3.45 3.09
N LYS A 131 -19.78 -4.72 2.92
CA LYS A 131 -20.81 -5.37 3.73
C LYS A 131 -20.36 -5.44 5.19
N HIS A 132 -19.18 -5.97 5.43
CA HIS A 132 -18.66 -6.11 6.79
C HIS A 132 -18.42 -4.74 7.46
N PHE A 133 -17.85 -3.78 6.74
CA PHE A 133 -17.73 -2.40 7.23
C PHE A 133 -19.08 -1.82 7.69
N LYS A 134 -20.13 -2.00 6.88
CA LYS A 134 -21.47 -1.49 7.19
C LYS A 134 -22.06 -2.18 8.43
N GLU A 135 -21.88 -3.47 8.58
CA GLU A 135 -22.32 -4.24 9.76
C GLU A 135 -21.66 -3.72 11.04
N LEU A 136 -20.34 -3.51 11.01
CA LEU A 136 -19.60 -2.93 12.12
C LEU A 136 -19.99 -1.47 12.39
N TYR A 137 -20.16 -0.67 11.34
CA TYR A 137 -20.55 0.73 11.45
C TYR A 137 -21.89 0.90 12.16
N ASN A 138 -22.87 0.04 11.88
CA ASN A 138 -24.18 0.07 12.55
C ASN A 138 -24.08 -0.18 14.07
N ASN A 139 -23.03 -0.86 14.52
CA ASN A 139 -22.79 -1.11 15.94
C ASN A 139 -21.95 0.04 16.56
N ASN A 140 -20.85 0.40 15.91
CA ASN A 140 -19.96 1.48 16.34
C ASN A 140 -19.07 1.92 15.15
N PRO A 141 -19.10 3.20 14.74
CA PRO A 141 -18.26 3.73 13.67
C PRO A 141 -16.77 3.43 13.84
N LYS A 142 -16.28 3.43 15.09
CA LYS A 142 -14.87 3.14 15.38
C LYS A 142 -14.50 1.69 15.05
N LEU A 143 -15.35 0.72 15.34
CA LEU A 143 -15.08 -0.68 14.98
C LEU A 143 -14.96 -0.84 13.47
N ALA A 144 -15.77 -0.12 12.68
CA ALA A 144 -15.71 -0.17 11.23
C ALA A 144 -14.40 0.42 10.68
N THR A 145 -13.95 1.55 11.22
CA THR A 145 -12.67 2.14 10.81
C THR A 145 -11.48 1.33 11.27
N ASP A 146 -11.50 0.78 12.49
CA ASP A 146 -10.46 -0.13 13.00
C ASP A 146 -10.31 -1.35 12.07
N TYR A 147 -11.43 -2.04 11.76
CA TYR A 147 -11.42 -3.15 10.80
C TYR A 147 -10.83 -2.73 9.45
N PHE A 148 -11.30 -1.60 8.90
CA PHE A 148 -10.86 -1.17 7.57
C PHE A 148 -9.38 -0.76 7.56
N TYR A 149 -8.88 -0.19 8.66
CA TYR A 149 -7.46 0.13 8.81
C TYR A 149 -6.59 -1.12 8.88
N GLU A 150 -6.96 -2.10 9.74
CA GLU A 150 -6.27 -3.38 9.86
C GLU A 150 -6.28 -4.16 8.53
N LEU A 151 -7.42 -4.20 7.83
CA LEU A 151 -7.52 -4.78 6.49
C LEU A 151 -6.49 -4.16 5.52
N ASN A 152 -6.37 -2.83 5.50
CA ASN A 152 -5.43 -2.15 4.60
C ASN A 152 -3.96 -2.41 4.95
N LYS A 153 -3.66 -2.68 6.22
CA LYS A 153 -2.33 -3.16 6.63
C LYS A 153 -2.13 -4.62 6.23
N ALA A 154 -3.09 -5.49 6.53
CA ALA A 154 -3.01 -6.91 6.23
C ALA A 154 -2.90 -7.19 4.73
N CYS A 155 -3.61 -6.48 3.87
CA CYS A 155 -3.48 -6.60 2.42
C CYS A 155 -2.28 -5.80 1.84
N ASN A 156 -1.37 -5.31 2.68
CA ASN A 156 -0.17 -4.56 2.30
C ASN A 156 -0.45 -3.32 1.40
N TYR A 157 -1.65 -2.72 1.52
CA TYR A 157 -1.92 -1.44 0.89
C TYR A 157 -1.22 -0.31 1.67
N ILE A 158 -1.31 -0.36 3.01
CA ILE A 158 -0.48 0.43 3.93
C ILE A 158 0.80 -0.39 4.18
N ARG A 159 1.91 0.05 3.60
CA ARG A 159 3.19 -0.66 3.65
C ARG A 159 3.92 -0.34 4.95
N CYS A 160 3.60 -1.06 6.02
CA CYS A 160 4.14 -0.83 7.36
C CYS A 160 5.67 -0.91 7.39
N ASP A 161 6.26 -1.87 6.69
CA ASP A 161 7.71 -2.06 6.54
C ASP A 161 8.45 -0.84 5.97
N ARG A 162 7.78 -0.09 5.06
CA ARG A 162 8.31 1.16 4.50
C ARG A 162 8.07 2.33 5.46
N ILE A 163 6.91 2.39 6.11
CA ILE A 163 6.52 3.46 7.04
C ILE A 163 7.40 3.46 8.30
N GLU A 164 7.85 2.30 8.76
CA GLU A 164 8.78 2.17 9.89
C GLU A 164 10.13 2.87 9.65
N LYS A 165 10.48 3.13 8.38
CA LYS A 165 11.68 3.89 8.01
C LYS A 165 11.50 5.40 8.13
N ASP A 166 10.26 5.89 8.26
CA ASP A 166 9.95 7.32 8.40
C ASP A 166 10.49 7.86 9.72
N GLN A 167 11.14 9.02 9.66
CA GLN A 167 11.66 9.67 10.85
C GLN A 167 10.64 10.69 11.36
N LYS A 168 10.32 10.64 12.66
CA LYS A 168 9.35 11.53 13.30
C LYS A 168 9.90 12.06 14.60
N TRP A 169 9.80 13.38 14.81
CA TRP A 169 10.16 14.00 16.08
C TRP A 169 9.36 15.27 16.33
N LYS A 170 9.42 15.77 17.57
CA LYS A 170 8.78 17.03 17.98
C LYS A 170 9.84 18.10 18.17
N TYR A 171 9.54 19.30 17.69
CA TYR A 171 10.35 20.48 17.87
C TYR A 171 9.60 21.55 18.66
N ASN A 172 10.20 22.05 19.77
CA ASN A 172 9.64 23.14 20.55
C ASN A 172 10.03 24.48 19.90
N SER A 173 9.06 25.18 19.33
CA SER A 173 9.24 26.50 18.73
C SER A 173 8.60 27.58 19.61
N GLU A 174 8.84 28.86 19.28
CA GLU A 174 8.13 29.99 19.90
C GLU A 174 6.62 29.99 19.68
N TYR A 175 6.14 29.25 18.67
CA TYR A 175 4.71 29.08 18.33
C TYR A 175 4.10 27.80 18.92
N GLY A 176 4.84 27.06 19.76
CA GLY A 176 4.44 25.80 20.35
C GLY A 176 5.17 24.58 19.76
N ILE A 177 4.63 23.40 20.03
CA ILE A 177 5.22 22.13 19.59
C ILE A 177 4.85 21.85 18.14
N ILE A 178 5.87 21.66 17.29
CA ILE A 178 5.73 21.31 15.88
C ILE A 178 6.09 19.83 15.70
N ASP A 179 5.21 19.06 15.06
CA ASP A 179 5.49 17.68 14.65
C ASP A 179 6.24 17.71 13.30
N ILE A 180 7.44 17.12 13.26
CA ILE A 180 8.27 17.05 12.06
C ILE A 180 8.35 15.59 11.60
N THR A 181 8.18 15.36 10.30
CA THR A 181 8.26 14.03 9.69
C THR A 181 9.13 14.08 8.44
N ILE A 182 10.10 13.17 8.33
CA ILE A 182 10.76 12.86 7.07
C ILE A 182 10.15 11.56 6.55
N ASN A 183 9.41 11.66 5.46
CA ASN A 183 8.72 10.52 4.85
C ASN A 183 9.67 9.79 3.89
N LEU A 184 10.32 8.74 4.38
CA LEU A 184 11.20 7.86 3.61
C LEU A 184 10.44 6.70 2.95
N SER A 185 9.18 6.48 3.34
CA SER A 185 8.30 5.43 2.78
C SER A 185 7.83 5.73 1.36
N LYS A 186 7.89 7.00 0.94
CA LYS A 186 7.54 7.41 -0.42
C LYS A 186 8.68 7.04 -1.38
N PRO A 187 8.49 6.10 -2.32
CA PRO A 187 9.56 5.73 -3.24
C PRO A 187 9.98 6.92 -4.10
N GLU A 188 11.28 7.17 -4.18
CA GLU A 188 11.84 8.08 -5.18
C GLU A 188 11.70 7.43 -6.56
N LYS A 189 11.31 8.22 -7.55
CA LYS A 189 11.20 7.71 -8.92
C LYS A 189 12.59 7.60 -9.53
N ASP A 190 12.95 6.41 -10.02
CA ASP A 190 14.18 6.22 -10.79
C ASP A 190 14.12 7.14 -12.06
N PRO A 191 15.18 7.91 -12.36
CA PRO A 191 15.26 8.72 -13.58
C PRO A 191 14.99 7.91 -14.86
N LYS A 192 15.38 6.64 -14.91
CA LYS A 192 15.10 5.74 -16.04
C LYS A 192 13.62 5.46 -16.19
N ASP A 193 12.89 5.28 -15.07
CA ASP A 193 11.46 5.07 -15.07
C ASP A 193 10.70 6.33 -15.48
N ILE A 194 11.19 7.51 -15.09
CA ILE A 194 10.62 8.80 -15.54
C ILE A 194 10.73 8.95 -17.07
N ILE A 195 11.88 8.56 -17.66
CA ILE A 195 12.08 8.61 -19.12
C ILE A 195 11.18 7.59 -19.83
N LYS A 196 11.02 6.37 -19.28
CA LYS A 196 10.10 5.36 -19.81
C LYS A 196 8.64 5.86 -19.74
N GLN A 197 8.23 6.43 -18.59
CA GLN A 197 6.90 6.99 -18.39
C GLN A 197 6.53 8.09 -19.39
N GLY A 198 7.48 8.97 -19.73
CA GLY A 198 7.27 10.05 -20.71
C GLY A 198 6.96 9.57 -22.13
N LYS A 199 7.23 8.30 -22.45
CA LYS A 199 6.95 7.70 -23.77
C LYS A 199 5.57 7.03 -23.86
N PHE A 200 4.89 6.82 -22.73
CA PHE A 200 3.56 6.20 -22.71
C PHE A 200 2.48 7.27 -22.67
N ALA A 201 1.54 7.21 -23.60
CA ALA A 201 0.34 8.04 -23.55
C ALA A 201 -0.45 7.70 -22.28
N ALA A 202 -0.85 8.71 -21.49
CA ALA A 202 -1.72 8.50 -20.35
C ALA A 202 -3.03 7.86 -20.85
N SER A 203 -3.40 6.72 -20.29
CA SER A 203 -4.56 5.94 -20.74
C SER A 203 -5.91 6.65 -20.48
N GLY A 204 -5.91 7.72 -19.67
CA GLY A 204 -7.13 8.40 -19.24
C GLY A 204 -8.02 7.55 -18.29
N TYR A 205 -7.56 6.35 -17.94
CA TYR A 205 -8.24 5.44 -16.99
C TYR A 205 -7.21 4.71 -16.10
N PRO A 206 -7.30 4.88 -14.79
CA PRO A 206 -8.07 5.90 -14.07
C PRO A 206 -7.59 7.32 -14.42
N LYS A 207 -8.46 8.34 -14.32
CA LYS A 207 -8.09 9.73 -14.66
C LYS A 207 -7.05 10.33 -13.70
N CYS A 208 -7.08 9.95 -12.43
CA CYS A 208 -6.08 10.35 -11.42
C CYS A 208 -6.00 9.32 -10.29
N LEU A 209 -5.08 9.54 -9.34
CA LEU A 209 -4.82 8.64 -8.20
C LEU A 209 -5.98 8.53 -7.20
N LEU A 210 -6.96 9.44 -7.24
CA LEU A 210 -8.12 9.47 -6.35
C LEU A 210 -9.42 9.00 -7.01
N CYS A 211 -9.41 8.64 -8.30
CA CYS A 211 -10.61 8.11 -8.94
C CYS A 211 -10.97 6.73 -8.37
N LYS A 212 -12.27 6.46 -8.16
CA LYS A 212 -12.75 5.15 -7.67
C LYS A 212 -12.34 3.98 -8.57
N GLU A 213 -12.08 4.25 -9.84
CA GLU A 213 -11.59 3.29 -10.84
C GLU A 213 -10.19 2.74 -10.50
N ASN A 214 -9.52 3.30 -9.50
CA ASN A 214 -8.28 2.72 -8.95
C ASN A 214 -8.53 1.43 -8.19
N GLU A 215 -9.73 1.22 -7.61
CA GLU A 215 -10.04 0.01 -6.85
C GLU A 215 -9.86 -1.24 -7.73
N GLY A 216 -8.87 -2.08 -7.40
CA GLY A 216 -8.54 -3.27 -8.19
C GLY A 216 -7.72 -3.03 -9.45
N TYR A 217 -7.27 -1.80 -9.73
CA TYR A 217 -6.53 -1.47 -10.94
C TYR A 217 -5.13 -2.10 -10.93
N ALA A 218 -4.78 -2.78 -12.04
CA ALA A 218 -3.50 -3.51 -12.14
C ALA A 218 -2.26 -2.60 -12.16
N GLY A 219 -2.46 -1.33 -12.50
CA GLY A 219 -1.32 -0.42 -12.71
C GLY A 219 -0.65 -0.57 -14.06
N ASN A 220 0.29 0.31 -14.32
CA ASN A 220 1.17 0.30 -15.49
C ASN A 220 2.39 1.18 -15.23
N LEU A 221 3.26 1.37 -16.22
CA LEU A 221 4.46 2.20 -16.10
C LEU A 221 4.20 3.67 -15.70
N SER A 222 3.01 4.20 -15.98
CA SER A 222 2.64 5.60 -15.69
C SER A 222 1.66 5.76 -14.52
N HIS A 223 1.04 4.68 -14.05
CA HIS A 223 0.04 4.70 -13.00
C HIS A 223 0.25 3.53 -12.02
N PRO A 224 0.31 3.77 -10.70
CA PRO A 224 0.60 2.71 -9.73
C PRO A 224 -0.47 1.63 -9.70
N ALA A 225 -0.06 0.40 -9.39
CA ALA A 225 -0.97 -0.69 -9.11
C ALA A 225 -1.79 -0.43 -7.84
N ARG A 226 -3.05 -0.89 -7.86
CA ARG A 226 -4.04 -0.71 -6.79
C ARG A 226 -4.93 -1.95 -6.63
N GLN A 227 -4.44 -3.14 -6.96
CA GLN A 227 -5.22 -4.37 -6.90
C GLN A 227 -5.67 -4.73 -5.49
N ASN A 228 -4.89 -4.30 -4.49
CA ASN A 228 -5.18 -4.42 -3.05
C ASN A 228 -5.87 -3.19 -2.43
N LEU A 229 -6.19 -2.15 -3.21
CA LEU A 229 -6.98 -1.00 -2.75
C LEU A 229 -8.44 -1.40 -2.58
N ARG A 230 -9.05 -0.97 -1.47
CA ARG A 230 -10.50 -0.98 -1.25
C ARG A 230 -10.95 0.42 -0.84
N VAL A 231 -12.18 0.77 -1.23
CA VAL A 231 -12.79 2.07 -0.93
C VAL A 231 -14.16 1.90 -0.29
N ILE A 232 -14.50 2.73 0.70
CA ILE A 232 -15.78 2.72 1.39
C ILE A 232 -16.67 3.84 0.84
N PRO A 233 -17.86 3.56 0.31
CA PRO A 233 -18.77 4.59 -0.15
C PRO A 233 -19.37 5.37 1.03
N LEU A 234 -19.43 6.70 0.87
CA LEU A 234 -20.01 7.65 1.82
C LEU A 234 -21.01 8.55 1.10
N GLU A 235 -21.90 9.18 1.86
CA GLU A 235 -22.75 10.24 1.38
C GLU A 235 -22.50 11.50 2.22
N LEU A 236 -22.10 12.60 1.59
CA LEU A 236 -21.86 13.89 2.24
C LEU A 236 -22.65 14.98 1.51
N SER A 237 -23.53 15.65 2.24
CA SER A 237 -24.45 16.67 1.70
C SER A 237 -25.25 16.23 0.49
N GLY A 238 -25.69 14.95 0.45
CA GLY A 238 -26.44 14.36 -0.65
C GLY A 238 -25.61 14.04 -1.89
N GLU A 239 -24.28 14.14 -1.80
CA GLU A 239 -23.35 13.77 -2.85
C GLU A 239 -22.60 12.50 -2.47
N LYS A 240 -22.26 11.68 -3.47
CA LYS A 240 -21.53 10.44 -3.27
C LYS A 240 -20.03 10.70 -3.19
N TYR A 241 -19.43 10.19 -2.14
CA TYR A 241 -17.99 10.21 -1.85
C TYR A 241 -17.49 8.80 -1.58
N TYR A 242 -16.20 8.66 -1.47
CA TYR A 242 -15.51 7.44 -1.01
C TYR A 242 -14.43 7.79 -0.02
N MET A 243 -14.18 6.87 0.90
CA MET A 243 -13.04 6.93 1.81
C MET A 243 -12.06 5.81 1.47
N GLN A 244 -10.78 6.12 1.45
CA GLN A 244 -9.67 5.18 1.41
C GLN A 244 -8.59 5.61 2.40
N TYR A 245 -7.76 4.69 2.87
CA TYR A 245 -6.53 5.09 3.54
C TYR A 245 -5.47 5.51 2.55
N SER A 246 -4.51 6.32 3.02
CA SER A 246 -3.34 6.67 2.23
C SER A 246 -2.26 5.60 2.44
N PRO A 247 -1.57 5.15 1.39
CA PRO A 247 -0.39 4.31 1.55
C PRO A 247 0.78 5.03 2.20
N TYR A 248 0.70 6.37 2.32
CA TYR A 248 1.68 7.24 2.97
C TYR A 248 1.07 7.85 4.21
N VAL A 249 1.69 7.62 5.36
CA VAL A 249 1.13 7.98 6.66
C VAL A 249 1.78 9.27 7.17
N TYR A 250 1.08 10.41 7.07
CA TYR A 250 1.51 11.65 7.70
C TYR A 250 1.18 11.66 9.20
N TYR A 251 0.05 11.08 9.58
CA TYR A 251 -0.45 10.90 10.94
C TYR A 251 -1.28 9.63 11.04
N ASN A 252 -1.67 9.24 12.25
CA ASN A 252 -2.37 7.98 12.48
C ASN A 252 -3.65 7.85 11.65
N GLU A 253 -3.84 6.71 11.03
CA GLU A 253 -5.01 6.36 10.19
C GLU A 253 -5.30 7.41 9.10
N HIS A 254 -4.23 7.93 8.46
CA HIS A 254 -4.36 8.94 7.41
C HIS A 254 -5.26 8.45 6.27
N CYS A 255 -6.42 9.08 6.14
CA CYS A 255 -7.41 8.75 5.13
C CYS A 255 -7.65 9.90 4.14
N ILE A 256 -8.17 9.56 2.98
CA ILE A 256 -8.57 10.48 1.93
C ILE A 256 -10.05 10.22 1.64
N VAL A 257 -10.84 11.28 1.69
CA VAL A 257 -12.27 11.27 1.34
C VAL A 257 -12.45 12.05 0.04
N PHE A 258 -12.88 11.37 -1.03
CA PHE A 258 -12.90 11.95 -2.37
C PHE A 258 -14.25 11.78 -3.07
N ASN A 259 -14.56 12.73 -3.94
CA ASN A 259 -15.84 12.77 -4.67
C ASN A 259 -15.95 11.59 -5.67
N ASP A 260 -17.15 11.04 -5.84
CA ASP A 260 -17.45 10.02 -6.86
C ASP A 260 -17.10 10.49 -8.28
N LYS A 261 -17.23 11.80 -8.52
CA LYS A 261 -16.94 12.43 -9.82
C LYS A 261 -15.57 13.06 -9.83
N HIS A 262 -14.83 12.90 -10.93
CA HIS A 262 -13.58 13.61 -11.14
C HIS A 262 -13.86 15.08 -11.49
N ILE A 263 -14.05 15.91 -10.46
CA ILE A 263 -14.31 17.34 -10.55
C ILE A 263 -13.26 18.11 -9.75
N PRO A 264 -12.86 19.32 -10.17
CA PRO A 264 -11.89 20.12 -9.45
C PRO A 264 -12.36 20.48 -8.04
N MET A 265 -11.40 20.62 -7.12
CA MET A 265 -11.64 21.17 -5.78
C MET A 265 -12.16 22.60 -5.88
N LYS A 266 -13.11 22.91 -5.02
CA LYS A 266 -13.64 24.26 -4.85
C LYS A 266 -14.09 24.46 -3.41
N ILE A 267 -13.42 25.38 -2.71
CA ILE A 267 -13.79 25.74 -1.32
C ILE A 267 -14.99 26.67 -1.33
N ASN A 268 -16.05 26.22 -0.66
CA ASN A 268 -17.28 26.97 -0.50
C ASN A 268 -18.04 26.53 0.76
N LYS A 269 -19.23 27.07 1.03
CA LYS A 269 -20.03 26.73 2.20
C LYS A 269 -20.36 25.23 2.29
N SER A 270 -20.58 24.55 1.16
CA SER A 270 -20.85 23.10 1.13
C SER A 270 -19.63 22.29 1.58
N THR A 271 -18.40 22.76 1.33
CA THR A 271 -17.16 22.14 1.82
C THR A 271 -17.20 22.02 3.35
N PHE A 272 -17.46 23.12 4.06
CA PHE A 272 -17.52 23.10 5.52
C PHE A 272 -18.64 22.17 6.04
N LYS A 273 -19.79 22.16 5.37
CA LYS A 273 -20.88 21.25 5.73
C LYS A 273 -20.45 19.79 5.61
N LYS A 274 -19.76 19.40 4.53
CA LYS A 274 -19.26 18.04 4.31
C LYS A 274 -18.22 17.64 5.36
N LEU A 275 -17.32 18.56 5.76
CA LEU A 275 -16.34 18.30 6.83
C LEU A 275 -17.05 17.99 8.17
N ILE A 276 -18.09 18.74 8.53
CA ILE A 276 -18.87 18.51 9.76
C ILE A 276 -19.63 17.18 9.66
N GLU A 277 -20.33 16.91 8.56
CA GLU A 277 -21.07 15.65 8.37
C GLU A 277 -20.16 14.43 8.47
N PHE A 278 -18.92 14.49 7.95
CA PHE A 278 -17.97 13.41 8.10
C PHE A 278 -17.56 13.18 9.56
N THR A 279 -17.32 14.24 10.32
CA THR A 279 -16.96 14.13 11.74
C THR A 279 -18.15 13.70 12.61
N ASP A 280 -19.37 13.96 12.18
CA ASP A 280 -20.59 13.37 12.79
C ASP A 280 -20.67 11.87 12.53
N MET A 281 -20.28 11.41 11.32
CA MET A 281 -20.21 9.98 10.99
C MET A 281 -19.08 9.25 11.73
N PHE A 282 -17.93 9.90 11.88
CA PHE A 282 -16.72 9.36 12.49
C PHE A 282 -16.15 10.30 13.56
N PRO A 283 -16.75 10.38 14.77
CA PRO A 283 -16.39 11.36 15.80
C PRO A 283 -14.96 11.23 16.33
N HIS A 284 -14.32 10.10 16.11
CA HIS A 284 -12.93 9.83 16.48
C HIS A 284 -11.90 10.26 15.42
N TYR A 285 -12.37 10.81 14.28
CA TYR A 285 -11.53 11.34 13.20
C TYR A 285 -11.61 12.86 13.13
N THR A 286 -10.55 13.46 12.62
CA THR A 286 -10.56 14.81 12.07
C THR A 286 -10.59 14.75 10.55
N LEU A 287 -11.19 15.77 9.92
CA LEU A 287 -11.18 15.95 8.47
C LEU A 287 -10.88 17.40 8.12
N GLY A 288 -9.99 17.61 7.16
CA GLY A 288 -9.61 18.91 6.66
C GLY A 288 -9.61 18.95 5.13
N SER A 289 -9.65 20.15 4.57
CA SER A 289 -9.52 20.39 3.13
C SER A 289 -8.19 21.07 2.83
N ASN A 290 -7.55 20.68 1.73
CA ASN A 290 -6.51 21.50 1.12
C ASN A 290 -7.14 22.80 0.59
N ALA A 291 -6.33 23.85 0.47
CA ALA A 291 -6.76 25.01 -0.30
C ALA A 291 -6.88 24.66 -1.79
N ASP A 292 -7.86 25.25 -2.46
CA ASP A 292 -8.10 25.06 -3.89
C ASP A 292 -7.21 25.93 -4.80
N LEU A 293 -6.14 26.51 -4.23
CA LEU A 293 -5.18 27.36 -4.92
C LEU A 293 -3.84 26.63 -5.13
N PRO A 294 -3.34 26.50 -6.36
CA PRO A 294 -2.08 25.81 -6.65
C PRO A 294 -0.87 26.36 -5.91
N ILE A 295 -0.85 27.68 -5.67
CA ILE A 295 0.28 28.39 -5.03
C ILE A 295 0.52 27.98 -3.56
N VAL A 296 -0.48 27.43 -2.88
CA VAL A 296 -0.35 26.98 -1.48
C VAL A 296 0.00 25.50 -1.34
N GLY A 297 0.38 24.84 -2.45
CA GLY A 297 0.95 23.50 -2.44
C GLY A 297 -0.05 22.34 -2.31
N GLY A 298 -1.33 22.57 -2.59
CA GLY A 298 -2.32 21.49 -2.66
C GLY A 298 -1.99 20.49 -3.79
N SER A 299 -2.06 19.19 -3.51
CA SER A 299 -1.88 18.14 -4.52
C SER A 299 -3.24 17.67 -5.05
N ILE A 300 -3.26 17.22 -6.33
CA ILE A 300 -4.43 16.63 -7.00
C ILE A 300 -5.67 17.55 -6.94
N LEU A 301 -5.47 18.86 -7.16
CA LEU A 301 -6.55 19.86 -7.14
C LEU A 301 -7.62 19.63 -8.22
N SER A 302 -7.34 18.77 -9.21
CA SER A 302 -8.28 18.37 -10.26
C SER A 302 -9.37 17.40 -9.79
N HIS A 303 -9.26 16.87 -8.56
CA HIS A 303 -10.23 15.96 -7.99
C HIS A 303 -10.60 16.42 -6.58
N ASP A 304 -11.89 16.72 -6.36
CA ASP A 304 -12.41 17.19 -5.08
C ASP A 304 -12.22 16.12 -4.00
N HIS A 305 -11.47 16.48 -2.95
CA HIS A 305 -11.12 15.57 -1.87
C HIS A 305 -10.78 16.28 -0.56
N PHE A 306 -10.85 15.52 0.53
CA PHE A 306 -10.49 15.90 1.89
C PHE A 306 -9.45 14.91 2.44
N GLN A 307 -8.73 15.32 3.47
CA GLN A 307 -7.76 14.48 4.18
C GLN A 307 -8.08 14.46 5.66
N GLY A 308 -8.02 13.30 6.29
CA GLY A 308 -8.36 13.12 7.69
C GLY A 308 -7.70 11.89 8.31
N GLY A 309 -8.10 11.58 9.54
CA GLY A 309 -7.64 10.41 10.27
C GLY A 309 -7.78 10.57 11.78
N ALA A 310 -7.29 9.59 12.54
CA ALA A 310 -7.29 9.59 13.99
C ALA A 310 -6.11 10.42 14.54
N TYR A 311 -6.18 11.74 14.35
CA TYR A 311 -5.12 12.67 14.75
C TYR A 311 -5.70 13.97 15.31
N GLU A 312 -5.18 14.40 16.45
CA GLU A 312 -5.50 15.68 17.04
C GLU A 312 -4.41 16.71 16.70
N PHE A 313 -4.78 17.71 15.90
CA PHE A 313 -3.84 18.75 15.48
C PHE A 313 -3.39 19.63 16.64
N PRO A 314 -2.14 20.16 16.61
CA PRO A 314 -1.63 21.05 17.64
C PRO A 314 -2.55 22.23 17.95
N MET A 315 -3.23 22.80 16.95
CA MET A 315 -4.19 23.89 17.13
C MET A 315 -5.41 23.48 17.98
N ALA A 316 -5.87 22.24 17.90
CA ALA A 316 -6.98 21.74 18.72
C ALA A 316 -6.58 21.56 20.19
N ARG A 317 -5.28 21.34 20.46
CA ARG A 317 -4.70 21.20 21.81
C ARG A 317 -4.23 22.52 22.42
N ALA A 318 -4.21 23.62 21.63
CA ALA A 318 -3.73 24.90 22.06
C ALA A 318 -4.70 25.54 23.09
N GLU A 319 -4.15 26.24 24.09
CA GLU A 319 -4.95 26.98 25.04
C GLU A 319 -5.63 28.21 24.38
N TYR A 320 -6.83 28.54 24.85
CA TYR A 320 -7.53 29.73 24.37
C TYR A 320 -6.82 31.00 24.89
N VAL A 321 -6.33 31.83 23.99
CA VAL A 321 -5.68 33.11 24.33
C VAL A 321 -6.73 34.17 24.65
N TYR A 322 -7.84 34.18 23.90
CA TYR A 322 -8.96 35.11 24.09
C TYR A 322 -10.30 34.42 23.86
N THR A 323 -11.29 34.80 24.69
CA THR A 323 -12.69 34.39 24.51
C THR A 323 -13.54 35.63 24.27
N PHE A 324 -14.21 35.70 23.13
CA PHE A 324 -15.19 36.74 22.83
C PHE A 324 -16.57 36.25 23.27
N LYS A 325 -17.33 37.15 23.93
CA LYS A 325 -18.72 36.88 24.30
C LYS A 325 -19.65 37.40 23.22
#